data_3955c99daf09a34428c779c3a46d9cc3
#
_entry.id   3955c99daf09a34428c779c3a46d9cc3
#
_cell.length_a   1.000
_cell.length_b   1.000
_cell.length_c   1.000
_cell.angle_alpha   90.00
_cell.angle_beta   90.00
_cell.angle_gamma   90.00
#
_symmetry.space_group_name_H-M   'P 1'
#
loop_
_entity.id
_entity.type
_entity.pdbx_description
1 polymer ?
#
loop_
_entity_poly.entity_id
_entity_poly.type
_entity_poly.pdbx_seq_one_letter_code
_entity_poly.pdbx_strand_id
1 'polypeptide(L)'
;MTNEEYNIKLEKNVRSICELRREGLVITQNIIGHTLTKDDLFFCASLDRCLHLIDGIIPMFRDRNLTCAGSLLRLQMDNCMRTYAAFIAKDKEKVVDCLIYGTPIKDEFDINGKKMTDFHLKEEVAKLDTKFKQVYNQASGYIHLSEKAFYQTVTDIDNDGKLTLQVGHPLPEKWNEALLECAEAFRHFVMLHYKMLNAVAESKERFDKSQKT
;
A
#
# COMPACT_ATOMS: atom_id res chain seq x y z
N MET A 1 -12.52 -8.81 -22.07
CA MET A 1 -13.38 -8.88 -20.85
C MET A 1 -14.59 -8.01 -21.08
N THR A 2 -15.81 -8.55 -20.87
CA THR A 2 -17.04 -7.77 -20.97
C THR A 2 -17.18 -6.81 -19.78
N ASN A 3 -18.03 -5.79 -19.90
CA ASN A 3 -18.31 -4.88 -18.78
C ASN A 3 -18.98 -5.60 -17.60
N GLU A 4 -19.81 -6.57 -17.87
CA GLU A 4 -20.45 -7.36 -16.82
C GLU A 4 -19.42 -8.19 -16.03
N GLU A 5 -18.53 -8.88 -16.73
CA GLU A 5 -17.41 -9.62 -16.09
C GLU A 5 -16.50 -8.70 -15.27
N TYR A 6 -16.20 -7.50 -15.80
CA TYR A 6 -15.42 -6.50 -15.08
C TYR A 6 -16.10 -6.09 -13.79
N ASN A 7 -17.38 -5.70 -13.85
CA ASN A 7 -18.12 -5.23 -12.68
C ASN A 7 -18.21 -6.32 -11.60
N ILE A 8 -18.45 -7.58 -11.97
CA ILE A 8 -18.47 -8.72 -11.03
C ILE A 8 -17.11 -8.87 -10.34
N LYS A 9 -16.02 -8.85 -11.10
CA LYS A 9 -14.66 -8.98 -10.55
C LYS A 9 -14.27 -7.78 -9.69
N LEU A 10 -14.62 -6.57 -10.09
CA LEU A 10 -14.35 -5.35 -9.33
C LEU A 10 -15.08 -5.38 -7.99
N GLU A 11 -16.38 -5.66 -7.99
CA GLU A 11 -17.16 -5.72 -6.75
C GLU A 11 -16.68 -6.81 -5.80
N LYS A 12 -16.20 -7.94 -6.31
CA LYS A 12 -15.57 -8.99 -5.51
C LYS A 12 -14.30 -8.45 -4.82
N ASN A 13 -13.44 -7.73 -5.55
CA ASN A 13 -12.23 -7.13 -4.99
C ASN A 13 -12.58 -6.05 -3.96
N VAL A 14 -13.55 -5.18 -4.25
CA VAL A 14 -14.00 -4.11 -3.34
C VAL A 14 -14.53 -4.71 -2.03
N ARG A 15 -15.36 -5.76 -2.09
CA ARG A 15 -15.85 -6.46 -0.89
C ARG A 15 -14.69 -7.02 -0.06
N SER A 16 -13.74 -7.68 -0.71
CA SER A 16 -12.57 -8.22 -0.02
C SER A 16 -11.71 -7.13 0.63
N ILE A 17 -11.56 -5.97 -0.01
CA ILE A 17 -10.87 -4.80 0.56
C ILE A 17 -11.65 -4.25 1.78
N CYS A 18 -12.99 -4.20 1.72
CA CYS A 18 -13.83 -3.82 2.86
C CYS A 18 -13.71 -4.81 4.05
N GLU A 19 -13.55 -6.10 3.77
CA GLU A 19 -13.32 -7.12 4.81
C GLU A 19 -11.97 -6.90 5.49
N LEU A 20 -10.90 -6.62 4.74
CA LEU A 20 -9.59 -6.28 5.29
C LEU A 20 -9.65 -5.05 6.21
N ARG A 21 -10.51 -4.07 5.92
CA ARG A 21 -10.69 -2.93 6.82
C ARG A 21 -11.15 -3.36 8.22
N ARG A 22 -12.07 -4.34 8.31
CA ARG A 22 -12.54 -4.87 9.59
C ARG A 22 -11.44 -5.68 10.30
N GLU A 23 -10.70 -6.48 9.54
CA GLU A 23 -9.56 -7.24 10.06
C GLU A 23 -8.50 -6.30 10.65
N GLY A 24 -8.20 -5.18 10.00
CA GLY A 24 -7.25 -4.19 10.50
C GLY A 24 -7.65 -3.62 11.88
N LEU A 25 -8.94 -3.40 12.15
CA LEU A 25 -9.40 -2.97 13.47
C LEU A 25 -9.12 -4.03 14.56
N VAL A 26 -9.25 -5.30 14.23
CA VAL A 26 -8.90 -6.41 15.16
C VAL A 26 -7.38 -6.44 15.40
N ILE A 27 -6.57 -6.28 14.34
CA ILE A 27 -5.11 -6.23 14.45
C ILE A 27 -4.69 -5.05 15.36
N THR A 28 -5.34 -3.89 15.24
CA THR A 28 -5.09 -2.72 16.13
C THR A 28 -5.26 -3.10 17.59
N GLN A 29 -6.36 -3.75 17.94
CA GLN A 29 -6.63 -4.17 19.31
C GLN A 29 -5.55 -5.13 19.84
N ASN A 30 -5.10 -6.05 19.00
CA ASN A 30 -4.06 -7.02 19.36
C ASN A 30 -2.67 -6.37 19.54
N ILE A 31 -2.35 -5.32 18.76
CA ILE A 31 -1.11 -4.55 18.91
C ILE A 31 -1.14 -3.73 20.20
N ILE A 32 -2.25 -3.10 20.54
CA ILE A 32 -2.38 -2.30 21.76
C ILE A 32 -2.26 -3.19 23.00
N GLY A 33 -2.87 -4.38 23.01
CA GLY A 33 -2.80 -5.32 24.12
C GLY A 33 -3.20 -4.71 25.47
N HIS A 34 -2.44 -5.04 26.54
CA HIS A 34 -2.70 -4.52 27.89
C HIS A 34 -1.85 -3.30 28.27
N THR A 35 -0.71 -3.11 27.60
CA THR A 35 0.26 -2.07 27.93
C THR A 35 0.71 -1.38 26.67
N LEU A 36 0.37 -0.12 26.48
CA LEU A 36 0.75 0.65 25.32
C LEU A 36 2.22 1.07 25.40
N THR A 37 3.00 0.73 24.39
CA THR A 37 4.40 1.13 24.24
C THR A 37 4.57 2.11 23.08
N LYS A 38 5.74 2.75 23.00
CA LYS A 38 6.11 3.66 21.92
C LYS A 38 6.11 2.95 20.56
N ASP A 39 6.56 1.70 20.53
CA ASP A 39 6.54 0.86 19.33
C ASP A 39 5.11 0.57 18.86
N ASP A 40 4.20 0.32 19.80
CA ASP A 40 2.80 0.06 19.47
C ASP A 40 2.16 1.27 18.78
N LEU A 41 2.52 2.50 19.20
CA LEU A 41 2.06 3.75 18.56
C LEU A 41 2.53 3.83 17.10
N PHE A 42 3.77 3.45 16.81
CA PHE A 42 4.30 3.42 15.44
C PHE A 42 3.50 2.47 14.55
N PHE A 43 3.27 1.23 15.02
CA PHE A 43 2.54 0.23 14.24
C PHE A 43 1.06 0.57 14.12
N CYS A 44 0.44 1.12 15.16
CA CYS A 44 -0.93 1.63 15.09
C CYS A 44 -1.07 2.79 14.09
N ALA A 45 -0.13 3.74 14.04
CA ALA A 45 -0.14 4.83 13.07
C ALA A 45 0.02 4.31 11.63
N SER A 46 0.89 3.31 11.42
CA SER A 46 1.05 2.63 10.13
C SER A 46 -0.25 1.93 9.70
N LEU A 47 -0.93 1.28 10.64
CA LEU A 47 -2.21 0.60 10.37
C LEU A 47 -3.34 1.59 10.12
N ASP A 48 -3.44 2.66 10.90
CA ASP A 48 -4.42 3.73 10.70
C ASP A 48 -4.29 4.34 9.29
N ARG A 49 -3.06 4.64 8.86
CA ARG A 49 -2.80 5.07 7.49
C ARG A 49 -3.29 4.05 6.45
N CYS A 50 -3.08 2.75 6.68
CA CYS A 50 -3.59 1.69 5.80
C CYS A 50 -5.12 1.72 5.70
N LEU A 51 -5.82 1.88 6.82
CA LEU A 51 -7.29 1.95 6.85
C LEU A 51 -7.80 3.17 6.08
N HIS A 52 -7.17 4.33 6.22
CA HIS A 52 -7.50 5.50 5.42
C HIS A 52 -7.24 5.31 3.91
N LEU A 53 -6.18 4.60 3.54
CA LEU A 53 -5.91 4.27 2.14
C LEU A 53 -6.96 3.30 1.57
N ILE A 54 -7.45 2.36 2.37
CA ILE A 54 -8.58 1.48 2.02
C ILE A 54 -9.85 2.31 1.77
N ASP A 55 -10.19 3.22 2.68
CA ASP A 55 -11.37 4.07 2.55
C ASP A 55 -11.27 4.99 1.31
N GLY A 56 -10.07 5.48 1.00
CA GLY A 56 -9.83 6.36 -0.14
C GLY A 56 -9.83 5.68 -1.50
N ILE A 57 -9.37 4.41 -1.60
CA ILE A 57 -9.20 3.77 -2.91
C ILE A 57 -10.51 3.23 -3.49
N ILE A 58 -11.46 2.84 -2.65
CA ILE A 58 -12.74 2.25 -3.09
C ILE A 58 -13.52 3.20 -4.02
N PRO A 59 -13.74 4.49 -3.69
CA PRO A 59 -14.34 5.45 -4.60
C PRO A 59 -13.58 5.56 -5.92
N MET A 60 -12.24 5.53 -5.89
CA MET A 60 -11.42 5.66 -7.09
C MET A 60 -11.67 4.53 -8.10
N PHE A 61 -11.90 3.31 -7.63
CA PHE A 61 -12.28 2.19 -8.50
C PHE A 61 -13.67 2.37 -9.08
N ARG A 62 -14.65 2.82 -8.31
CA ARG A 62 -16.02 3.07 -8.76
C ARG A 62 -16.09 4.19 -9.79
N ASP A 63 -15.30 5.24 -9.57
CA ASP A 63 -15.20 6.39 -10.48
C ASP A 63 -14.24 6.14 -11.65
N ARG A 64 -13.69 4.92 -11.77
CA ARG A 64 -12.72 4.53 -12.81
C ARG A 64 -11.51 5.47 -12.88
N ASN A 65 -11.07 5.99 -11.73
CA ASN A 65 -9.94 6.92 -11.59
C ASN A 65 -8.65 6.17 -11.29
N LEU A 66 -8.04 5.58 -12.33
CA LEU A 66 -6.81 4.79 -12.19
C LEU A 66 -5.61 5.64 -11.74
N THR A 67 -5.55 6.91 -12.08
CA THR A 67 -4.48 7.82 -11.65
C THR A 67 -4.45 7.94 -10.12
N CYS A 68 -5.59 8.25 -9.51
CA CYS A 68 -5.68 8.32 -8.05
C CYS A 68 -5.56 6.94 -7.40
N ALA A 69 -6.18 5.89 -7.96
CA ALA A 69 -6.07 4.53 -7.45
C ALA A 69 -4.60 4.03 -7.45
N GLY A 70 -3.88 4.24 -8.55
CA GLY A 70 -2.46 3.88 -8.65
C GLY A 70 -1.56 4.66 -7.70
N SER A 71 -1.89 5.92 -7.44
CA SER A 71 -1.19 6.73 -6.44
C SER A 71 -1.43 6.21 -5.01
N LEU A 72 -2.67 5.83 -4.67
CA LEU A 72 -3.00 5.24 -3.37
C LEU A 72 -2.37 3.85 -3.20
N LEU A 73 -2.31 3.04 -4.27
CA LEU A 73 -1.55 1.79 -4.29
C LEU A 73 -0.08 2.04 -3.94
N ARG A 74 0.54 3.03 -4.59
CA ARG A 74 1.94 3.39 -4.33
C ARG A 74 2.18 3.84 -2.88
N LEU A 75 1.23 4.61 -2.31
CA LEU A 75 1.28 5.01 -0.89
C LEU A 75 1.15 3.82 0.06
N GLN A 76 0.33 2.81 -0.26
CA GLN A 76 0.22 1.59 0.53
C GLN A 76 1.51 0.76 0.47
N MET A 77 2.16 0.68 -0.68
CA MET A 77 3.46 0.03 -0.81
C MET A 77 4.56 0.75 -0.01
N ASP A 78 4.51 2.08 0.00
CA ASP A 78 5.39 2.90 0.84
C ASP A 78 5.17 2.64 2.33
N ASN A 79 3.90 2.49 2.72
CA ASN A 79 3.51 2.12 4.08
C ASN A 79 4.12 0.76 4.49
N CYS A 80 4.07 -0.25 3.61
CA CYS A 80 4.75 -1.54 3.82
C CYS A 80 6.26 -1.36 4.04
N MET A 81 6.93 -0.53 3.22
CA MET A 81 8.37 -0.29 3.36
C MET A 81 8.72 0.38 4.69
N ARG A 82 7.94 1.39 5.11
CA ARG A 82 8.16 2.08 6.40
C ARG A 82 7.90 1.16 7.58
N THR A 83 6.86 0.35 7.52
CA THR A 83 6.60 -0.68 8.54
C THR A 83 7.74 -1.68 8.61
N TYR A 84 8.22 -2.17 7.45
CA TYR A 84 9.32 -3.14 7.41
C TYR A 84 10.65 -2.57 7.89
N ALA A 85 10.89 -1.27 7.74
CA ALA A 85 12.08 -0.59 8.26
C ALA A 85 12.27 -0.85 9.77
N ALA A 86 11.19 -0.88 10.56
CA ALA A 86 11.26 -1.17 11.99
C ALA A 86 11.70 -2.61 12.30
N PHE A 87 11.51 -3.57 11.37
CA PHE A 87 11.95 -4.96 11.55
C PHE A 87 13.43 -5.18 11.25
N ILE A 88 13.99 -4.39 10.32
CA ILE A 88 15.38 -4.54 9.89
C ILE A 88 16.32 -3.49 10.47
N ALA A 89 15.78 -2.55 11.25
CA ALA A 89 16.55 -1.46 11.84
C ALA A 89 17.65 -1.97 12.77
N LYS A 90 18.85 -1.38 12.69
CA LYS A 90 19.92 -1.56 13.66
C LYS A 90 19.50 -1.04 15.05
N ASP A 91 18.74 0.03 15.06
CA ASP A 91 18.17 0.67 16.22
C ASP A 91 16.69 0.96 15.95
N LYS A 92 15.82 0.07 16.44
CA LYS A 92 14.37 0.17 16.23
C LYS A 92 13.79 1.43 16.88
N GLU A 93 14.29 1.82 18.05
CA GLU A 93 13.80 2.99 18.76
C GLU A 93 13.99 4.26 17.94
N LYS A 94 15.12 4.41 17.26
CA LYS A 94 15.35 5.54 16.34
C LYS A 94 14.38 5.58 15.16
N VAL A 95 14.01 4.43 14.60
CA VAL A 95 13.01 4.37 13.52
C VAL A 95 11.64 4.82 14.02
N VAL A 96 11.27 4.40 15.22
CA VAL A 96 10.03 4.86 15.87
C VAL A 96 10.09 6.36 16.14
N ASP A 97 11.23 6.87 16.60
CA ASP A 97 11.47 8.29 16.83
C ASP A 97 11.38 9.13 15.55
N CYS A 98 11.80 8.59 14.41
CA CYS A 98 11.65 9.28 13.14
C CYS A 98 10.18 9.62 12.85
N LEU A 99 9.23 8.74 13.18
CA LEU A 99 7.80 9.03 13.00
C LEU A 99 7.34 10.12 13.99
N ILE A 100 7.75 10.03 15.26
CA ILE A 100 7.29 10.93 16.32
C ILE A 100 7.82 12.35 16.12
N TYR A 101 9.09 12.47 15.70
CA TYR A 101 9.77 13.78 15.56
C TYR A 101 9.80 14.28 14.11
N GLY A 102 9.24 13.53 13.15
CA GLY A 102 9.17 13.94 11.74
C GLY A 102 10.53 13.90 11.03
N THR A 103 11.50 13.11 11.51
CA THR A 103 12.80 12.96 10.87
C THR A 103 12.77 11.85 9.81
N PRO A 104 13.57 11.92 8.72
CA PRO A 104 13.50 10.95 7.64
C PRO A 104 14.12 9.59 8.01
N ILE A 105 13.36 8.51 7.90
CA ILE A 105 13.84 7.12 8.11
C ILE A 105 15.04 6.78 7.19
N LYS A 106 15.15 7.41 6.02
CA LYS A 106 16.24 7.18 5.06
C LYS A 106 17.64 7.47 5.62
N ASP A 107 17.74 8.21 6.71
CA ASP A 107 19.02 8.56 7.36
C ASP A 107 19.42 7.54 8.42
N GLU A 108 18.52 6.64 8.81
CA GLU A 108 18.79 5.54 9.72
C GLU A 108 19.38 4.33 8.99
N PHE A 109 19.91 3.37 9.77
CA PHE A 109 20.64 2.21 9.26
C PHE A 109 19.95 0.89 9.61
N ASP A 110 20.00 -0.07 8.70
CA ASP A 110 19.62 -1.46 8.96
C ASP A 110 20.69 -2.19 9.79
N ILE A 111 20.38 -3.45 10.18
CA ILE A 111 21.29 -4.32 10.95
C ILE A 111 22.62 -4.61 10.22
N ASN A 112 22.69 -4.41 8.91
CA ASN A 112 23.87 -4.60 8.08
C ASN A 112 24.64 -3.28 7.84
N GLY A 113 24.21 -2.18 8.45
CA GLY A 113 24.82 -0.85 8.33
C GLY A 113 24.53 -0.14 7.02
N LYS A 114 23.46 -0.54 6.28
CA LYS A 114 23.00 0.15 5.08
C LYS A 114 21.93 1.19 5.44
N LYS A 115 21.99 2.36 4.79
CA LYS A 115 20.96 3.40 4.94
C LYS A 115 19.62 2.91 4.41
N MET A 116 18.54 3.18 5.18
CA MET A 116 17.17 2.76 4.87
C MET A 116 16.49 3.70 3.86
N THR A 117 17.18 3.96 2.73
CA THR A 117 16.62 4.70 1.60
C THR A 117 15.44 3.94 0.98
N ASP A 118 14.58 4.63 0.24
CA ASP A 118 13.44 3.99 -0.47
C ASP A 118 13.91 2.88 -1.43
N PHE A 119 15.06 3.08 -2.07
CA PHE A 119 15.66 2.06 -2.92
C PHE A 119 16.02 0.80 -2.11
N HIS A 120 16.72 0.96 -0.98
CA HIS A 120 17.12 -0.16 -0.13
C HIS A 120 15.91 -0.87 0.47
N LEU A 121 14.95 -0.14 1.05
CA LEU A 121 13.74 -0.71 1.62
C LEU A 121 12.91 -1.46 0.58
N LYS A 122 12.80 -0.94 -0.64
CA LYS A 122 12.14 -1.65 -1.76
C LYS A 122 12.81 -3.00 -2.06
N GLU A 123 14.13 -3.05 -2.12
CA GLU A 123 14.86 -4.31 -2.34
C GLU A 123 14.69 -5.29 -1.17
N GLU A 124 14.64 -4.80 0.07
CA GLU A 124 14.44 -5.64 1.25
C GLU A 124 13.01 -6.22 1.30
N VAL A 125 11.97 -5.39 1.04
CA VAL A 125 10.59 -5.89 0.98
C VAL A 125 10.39 -6.83 -0.21
N ALA A 126 11.08 -6.62 -1.32
CA ALA A 126 11.03 -7.53 -2.48
C ALA A 126 11.53 -8.95 -2.18
N LYS A 127 12.32 -9.15 -1.11
CA LYS A 127 12.69 -10.48 -0.61
C LYS A 127 11.53 -11.22 0.06
N LEU A 128 10.56 -10.48 0.60
CA LEU A 128 9.34 -11.04 1.20
C LEU A 128 8.26 -11.32 0.15
N ASP A 129 8.24 -10.51 -0.91
CA ASP A 129 7.26 -10.59 -1.98
C ASP A 129 7.87 -10.23 -3.34
N THR A 130 8.02 -11.23 -4.20
CA THR A 130 8.70 -11.10 -5.51
C THR A 130 8.01 -10.14 -6.47
N LYS A 131 6.70 -9.86 -6.30
CA LYS A 131 5.94 -8.93 -7.13
C LYS A 131 6.16 -7.47 -6.72
N PHE A 132 6.64 -7.25 -5.48
CA PHE A 132 6.72 -5.91 -4.89
C PHE A 132 7.47 -4.92 -5.80
N LYS A 133 8.67 -5.27 -6.24
CA LYS A 133 9.52 -4.38 -7.05
C LYS A 133 8.88 -3.99 -8.38
N GLN A 134 8.29 -4.95 -9.07
CA GLN A 134 7.63 -4.71 -10.36
C GLN A 134 6.44 -3.76 -10.19
N VAL A 135 5.53 -4.06 -9.26
CA VAL A 135 4.34 -3.24 -9.03
C VAL A 135 4.70 -1.86 -8.51
N TYR A 136 5.71 -1.75 -7.63
CA TYR A 136 6.20 -0.46 -7.15
C TYR A 136 6.66 0.45 -8.30
N ASN A 137 7.45 -0.09 -9.23
CA ASN A 137 7.94 0.67 -10.38
C ASN A 137 6.78 1.08 -11.30
N GLN A 138 5.80 0.20 -11.52
CA GLN A 138 4.60 0.50 -12.30
C GLN A 138 3.74 1.58 -11.62
N ALA A 139 3.50 1.47 -10.30
CA ALA A 139 2.71 2.41 -9.54
C ALA A 139 3.36 3.80 -9.44
N SER A 140 4.69 3.88 -9.46
CA SER A 140 5.40 5.16 -9.47
C SER A 140 5.07 6.05 -10.68
N GLY A 141 4.69 5.44 -11.82
CA GLY A 141 4.24 6.18 -13.00
C GLY A 141 2.91 6.93 -12.83
N TYR A 142 2.12 6.65 -11.78
CA TYR A 142 0.89 7.39 -11.48
C TYR A 142 1.13 8.61 -10.58
N ILE A 143 2.26 8.66 -9.87
CA ILE A 143 2.62 9.81 -9.02
C ILE A 143 3.20 10.95 -9.85
N HIS A 144 3.90 10.61 -10.94
CA HIS A 144 4.53 11.58 -11.82
C HIS A 144 3.77 11.68 -13.14
N LEU A 145 3.83 12.85 -13.80
CA LEU A 145 3.34 12.98 -15.16
C LEU A 145 4.23 12.13 -16.08
N SER A 146 3.71 10.98 -16.49
CA SER A 146 4.42 9.98 -17.30
C SER A 146 3.64 9.65 -18.58
N GLU A 147 4.19 8.76 -19.42
CA GLU A 147 3.49 8.24 -20.60
C GLU A 147 2.12 7.64 -20.27
N LYS A 148 1.92 7.15 -19.03
CA LYS A 148 0.62 6.61 -18.59
C LYS A 148 -0.48 7.67 -18.65
N ALA A 149 -0.20 8.90 -18.23
CA ALA A 149 -1.15 10.00 -18.30
C ALA A 149 -1.49 10.32 -19.76
N PHE A 150 -0.50 10.29 -20.66
CA PHE A 150 -0.75 10.49 -22.10
C PHE A 150 -1.68 9.42 -22.66
N TYR A 151 -1.39 8.13 -22.43
CA TYR A 151 -2.23 7.03 -22.94
C TYR A 151 -3.61 6.97 -22.30
N GLN A 152 -3.79 7.49 -21.10
CA GLN A 152 -5.11 7.64 -20.49
C GLN A 152 -5.95 8.74 -21.18
N THR A 153 -5.29 9.78 -21.68
CA THR A 153 -5.94 10.90 -22.37
C THR A 153 -6.30 10.56 -23.81
N VAL A 154 -5.48 9.75 -24.50
CA VAL A 154 -5.73 9.35 -25.90
C VAL A 154 -6.72 8.17 -25.91
N THR A 155 -7.92 8.42 -26.43
CA THR A 155 -8.97 7.38 -26.49
C THR A 155 -8.93 6.58 -27.79
N ASP A 156 -8.55 7.21 -28.90
CA ASP A 156 -8.50 6.58 -30.22
C ASP A 156 -7.44 7.24 -31.11
N ILE A 157 -6.92 6.46 -32.05
CA ILE A 157 -6.04 6.89 -33.14
C ILE A 157 -6.57 6.23 -34.40
N ASP A 158 -7.12 7.02 -35.35
CA ASP A 158 -7.64 6.49 -36.60
C ASP A 158 -6.52 6.14 -37.61
N ASN A 159 -6.90 5.54 -38.73
CA ASN A 159 -5.95 5.12 -39.77
C ASN A 159 -5.21 6.27 -40.43
N ASP A 160 -5.73 7.51 -40.33
CA ASP A 160 -5.14 8.72 -40.87
C ASP A 160 -4.26 9.44 -39.84
N GLY A 161 -4.06 8.83 -38.66
CA GLY A 161 -3.24 9.36 -37.57
C GLY A 161 -3.95 10.47 -36.75
N LYS A 162 -5.25 10.64 -36.89
CA LYS A 162 -6.03 11.60 -36.09
C LYS A 162 -6.25 11.06 -34.70
N LEU A 163 -5.88 11.88 -33.70
CA LEU A 163 -6.03 11.57 -32.28
C LEU A 163 -7.38 12.06 -31.74
N THR A 164 -8.07 11.17 -31.02
CA THR A 164 -9.22 11.56 -30.20
C THR A 164 -8.76 11.65 -28.74
N LEU A 165 -8.92 12.83 -28.13
CA LEU A 165 -8.58 13.09 -26.74
C LEU A 165 -9.82 13.18 -25.88
N GLN A 166 -9.73 12.60 -24.67
CA GLN A 166 -10.78 12.70 -23.66
C GLN A 166 -10.17 13.18 -22.34
N VAL A 167 -10.57 14.36 -21.90
CA VAL A 167 -10.03 15.02 -20.69
C VAL A 167 -11.13 15.15 -19.66
N GLY A 168 -10.85 14.77 -18.40
CA GLY A 168 -11.75 14.94 -17.27
C GLY A 168 -12.93 13.95 -17.22
N HIS A 169 -12.87 12.85 -17.97
CA HIS A 169 -13.89 11.80 -17.96
C HIS A 169 -13.39 10.51 -17.29
N PRO A 170 -14.30 9.66 -16.78
CA PRO A 170 -13.95 8.32 -16.33
C PRO A 170 -13.25 7.51 -17.43
N LEU A 171 -12.30 6.68 -17.08
CA LEU A 171 -11.54 5.88 -18.06
C LEU A 171 -12.46 4.92 -18.83
N PRO A 172 -12.28 4.80 -20.19
CA PRO A 172 -13.06 3.90 -21.02
C PRO A 172 -12.75 2.41 -20.72
N GLU A 173 -13.58 1.53 -21.27
CA GLU A 173 -13.56 0.07 -21.01
C GLU A 173 -12.21 -0.60 -21.30
N LYS A 174 -11.44 -0.09 -22.24
CA LYS A 174 -10.08 -0.59 -22.53
C LYS A 174 -9.14 -0.61 -21.31
N TRP A 175 -9.47 0.14 -20.26
CA TRP A 175 -8.71 0.19 -19.00
C TRP A 175 -9.24 -0.74 -17.90
N ASN A 176 -10.24 -1.59 -18.20
CA ASN A 176 -10.84 -2.51 -17.23
C ASN A 176 -9.80 -3.44 -16.58
N GLU A 177 -8.89 -4.01 -17.38
CA GLU A 177 -7.83 -4.88 -16.85
C GLU A 177 -6.90 -4.14 -15.91
N ALA A 178 -6.43 -2.96 -16.29
CA ALA A 178 -5.53 -2.16 -15.45
C ALA A 178 -6.19 -1.73 -14.12
N LEU A 179 -7.49 -1.41 -14.12
CA LEU A 179 -8.24 -1.10 -12.91
C LEU A 179 -8.35 -2.34 -11.99
N LEU A 180 -8.61 -3.53 -12.55
CA LEU A 180 -8.67 -4.78 -11.78
C LEU A 180 -7.31 -5.16 -11.22
N GLU A 181 -6.25 -5.09 -12.03
CA GLU A 181 -4.87 -5.34 -11.57
C GLU A 181 -4.48 -4.40 -10.43
N CYS A 182 -4.87 -3.11 -10.53
CA CYS A 182 -4.63 -2.14 -9.47
C CYS A 182 -5.39 -2.53 -8.18
N ALA A 183 -6.65 -2.98 -8.28
CA ALA A 183 -7.44 -3.40 -7.13
C ALA A 183 -6.86 -4.68 -6.47
N GLU A 184 -6.47 -5.65 -7.27
CA GLU A 184 -5.84 -6.88 -6.81
C GLU A 184 -4.49 -6.62 -6.15
N ALA A 185 -3.67 -5.75 -6.74
CA ALA A 185 -2.38 -5.34 -6.18
C ALA A 185 -2.55 -4.59 -4.86
N PHE A 186 -3.51 -3.67 -4.77
CA PHE A 186 -3.79 -2.95 -3.53
C PHE A 186 -4.19 -3.91 -2.41
N ARG A 187 -5.15 -4.80 -2.67
CA ARG A 187 -5.56 -5.84 -1.73
C ARG A 187 -4.38 -6.71 -1.29
N HIS A 188 -3.54 -7.12 -2.22
CA HIS A 188 -2.35 -7.94 -1.95
C HIS A 188 -1.37 -7.24 -1.00
N PHE A 189 -1.10 -5.94 -1.19
CA PHE A 189 -0.16 -5.22 -0.33
C PHE A 189 -0.77 -4.77 0.99
N VAL A 190 -2.09 -4.67 1.11
CA VAL A 190 -2.75 -4.61 2.43
C VAL A 190 -2.52 -5.92 3.19
N MET A 191 -2.70 -7.07 2.55
CA MET A 191 -2.46 -8.38 3.19
C MET A 191 -0.98 -8.57 3.57
N LEU A 192 -0.03 -8.13 2.74
CA LEU A 192 1.40 -8.15 3.08
C LEU A 192 1.68 -7.28 4.31
N HIS A 193 1.10 -6.08 4.39
CA HIS A 193 1.21 -5.21 5.54
C HIS A 193 0.63 -5.86 6.80
N TYR A 194 -0.55 -6.48 6.72
CA TYR A 194 -1.17 -7.18 7.84
C TYR A 194 -0.36 -8.37 8.32
N LYS A 195 0.31 -9.09 7.42
CA LYS A 195 1.24 -10.15 7.80
C LYS A 195 2.37 -9.64 8.70
N MET A 196 2.92 -8.46 8.39
CA MET A 196 3.93 -7.82 9.23
C MET A 196 3.34 -7.41 10.59
N LEU A 197 2.17 -6.79 10.60
CA LEU A 197 1.52 -6.31 11.82
C LEU A 197 1.04 -7.46 12.73
N ASN A 198 0.61 -8.57 12.17
CA ASN A 198 0.27 -9.77 12.95
C ASN A 198 1.50 -10.33 13.67
N ALA A 199 2.69 -10.31 13.07
CA ALA A 199 3.92 -10.68 13.76
C ALA A 199 4.23 -9.76 14.96
N VAL A 200 3.89 -8.47 14.87
CA VAL A 200 3.97 -7.53 16.00
C VAL A 200 2.95 -7.90 17.08
N ALA A 201 1.69 -8.14 16.71
CA ALA A 201 0.62 -8.53 17.64
C ALA A 201 0.96 -9.81 18.40
N GLU A 202 1.50 -10.83 17.72
CA GLU A 202 1.96 -12.07 18.35
C GLU A 202 3.12 -11.84 19.33
N SER A 203 4.05 -10.94 18.98
CA SER A 203 5.14 -10.54 19.89
C SER A 203 4.61 -9.83 21.11
N LYS A 204 3.62 -8.95 20.93
CA LYS A 204 2.93 -8.25 22.00
C LYS A 204 2.22 -9.19 22.96
N GLU A 205 1.48 -10.14 22.42
CA GLU A 205 0.79 -11.15 23.25
C GLU A 205 1.75 -11.94 24.14
N ARG A 206 2.92 -12.32 23.59
CA ARG A 206 3.98 -13.00 24.36
C ARG A 206 4.54 -12.11 25.47
N PHE A 207 4.77 -10.84 25.17
CA PHE A 207 5.25 -9.85 26.15
C PHE A 207 4.23 -9.67 27.28
N ASP A 208 2.95 -9.44 26.97
CA ASP A 208 1.89 -9.23 27.96
C ASP A 208 1.70 -10.47 28.87
N LYS A 209 1.86 -11.69 28.34
CA LYS A 209 1.85 -12.93 29.15
C LYS A 209 3.03 -13.00 30.12
N SER A 210 4.21 -12.56 29.71
CA SER A 210 5.41 -12.57 30.58
C SER A 210 5.35 -11.60 31.73
N GLN A 211 4.54 -10.52 31.63
CA GLN A 211 4.37 -9.53 32.70
C GLN A 211 3.37 -9.98 33.79
N LYS A 212 2.62 -11.06 33.54
CA LYS A 212 1.62 -11.61 34.49
C LYS A 212 2.18 -12.72 35.38
N THR A 213 3.42 -13.12 35.17
CA THR A 213 4.14 -14.14 35.93
C THR A 213 5.09 -13.49 36.90
#